data_92dfd391c4386dded08bd59f81c26da5
#
_entry.id   92dfd391c4386dded08bd59f81c26da5
#
_cell.length_a   1.000
_cell.length_b   1.000
_cell.length_c   1.000
_cell.angle_alpha   90.00
_cell.angle_beta   90.00
_cell.angle_gamma   90.00
#
_symmetry.space_group_name_H-M   'P 1'
#
loop_
_entity.id
_entity.type
_entity.pdbx_description
1 polymer ?
#
loop_
_entity_poly.entity_id
_entity_poly.type
_entity_poly.pdbx_seq_one_letter_code
_entity_poly.pdbx_strand_id
1 'polypeptide(L)'
;MAVADGVRPAGRDDIGAVLALWERARSAAASAPDTPETVARLLATSPGSLLVAERGADGAIVGALIAAWDGWRGNMYRLAVDPAHRRTGIALALVRAGERHLAALGARRVTALVAHDEPDAVGLWAAAGYARDADIARFVRNLE
;
A
#
# COMPACT_ATOMS: atom_id res chain seq x y z
N MET A 1 -17.40 6.36 -1.37
CA MET A 1 -17.05 7.61 -0.70
C MET A 1 -16.15 8.45 -1.60
N ALA A 2 -16.53 9.68 -1.78
CA ALA A 2 -15.67 10.58 -2.53
C ALA A 2 -14.39 10.79 -1.75
N VAL A 3 -13.28 10.73 -2.44
CA VAL A 3 -11.98 10.91 -1.84
C VAL A 3 -11.33 12.10 -2.48
N ALA A 4 -11.09 13.10 -1.66
CA ALA A 4 -10.59 14.39 -2.13
C ALA A 4 -9.28 14.24 -2.93
N ASP A 5 -8.53 13.19 -2.63
CA ASP A 5 -7.22 12.96 -3.24
C ASP A 5 -7.26 11.91 -4.34
N GLY A 6 -8.45 11.49 -4.78
CA GLY A 6 -8.59 10.43 -5.76
C GLY A 6 -8.24 9.04 -5.22
N VAL A 7 -8.17 8.88 -3.90
CA VAL A 7 -7.89 7.60 -3.26
C VAL A 7 -9.20 6.96 -2.83
N ARG A 8 -9.35 5.66 -3.13
CA ARG A 8 -10.53 4.89 -2.75
C ARG A 8 -10.16 3.44 -2.48
N PRO A 9 -11.02 2.68 -1.79
CA PRO A 9 -10.83 1.23 -1.69
C PRO A 9 -10.94 0.58 -3.06
N ALA A 10 -10.12 -0.42 -3.30
CA ALA A 10 -10.15 -1.19 -4.53
C ALA A 10 -11.29 -2.21 -4.50
N GLY A 11 -11.85 -2.50 -5.65
CA GLY A 11 -12.80 -3.57 -5.86
C GLY A 11 -12.22 -4.64 -6.79
N ARG A 12 -13.00 -5.67 -7.05
CA ARG A 12 -12.56 -6.79 -7.89
C ARG A 12 -12.19 -6.35 -9.31
N ASP A 13 -12.86 -5.32 -9.82
CA ASP A 13 -12.57 -4.80 -11.15
C ASP A 13 -11.22 -4.10 -11.25
N ASP A 14 -10.60 -3.80 -10.12
CA ASP A 14 -9.31 -3.11 -10.07
C ASP A 14 -8.12 -4.08 -10.05
N ILE A 15 -8.36 -5.37 -9.89
CA ILE A 15 -7.28 -6.35 -9.68
C ILE A 15 -6.25 -6.30 -10.81
N GLY A 16 -6.71 -6.30 -12.05
CA GLY A 16 -5.81 -6.26 -13.21
C GLY A 16 -4.93 -5.02 -13.22
N ALA A 17 -5.54 -3.86 -12.95
CA ALA A 17 -4.81 -2.59 -12.94
C ALA A 17 -3.79 -2.52 -11.78
N VAL A 18 -4.16 -3.04 -10.62
CA VAL A 18 -3.24 -3.09 -9.48
C VAL A 18 -2.05 -3.99 -9.77
N LEU A 19 -2.29 -5.17 -10.33
CA LEU A 19 -1.20 -6.08 -10.69
C LEU A 19 -0.27 -5.46 -11.73
N ALA A 20 -0.83 -4.78 -12.73
CA ALA A 20 -0.03 -4.08 -13.73
C ALA A 20 0.80 -2.96 -13.10
N LEU A 21 0.22 -2.22 -12.15
CA LEU A 21 0.94 -1.18 -11.43
C LEU A 21 2.11 -1.76 -10.65
N TRP A 22 1.88 -2.82 -9.90
CA TRP A 22 2.95 -3.46 -9.11
C TRP A 22 4.07 -3.96 -10.00
N GLU A 23 3.76 -4.46 -11.18
CA GLU A 23 4.77 -4.90 -12.13
C GLU A 23 5.64 -3.72 -12.60
N ARG A 24 5.02 -2.57 -12.91
CA ARG A 24 5.74 -1.37 -13.35
C ARG A 24 6.59 -0.74 -12.25
N ALA A 25 6.09 -0.78 -11.02
CA ALA A 25 6.70 -0.08 -9.88
C ALA A 25 7.35 -1.04 -8.91
N ARG A 26 7.69 -2.24 -9.36
CA ARG A 26 8.17 -3.31 -8.51
C ARG A 26 9.48 -2.98 -7.84
N SER A 27 9.54 -3.24 -6.53
CA SER A 27 10.79 -3.24 -5.77
C SER A 27 11.53 -4.55 -5.98
N ALA A 28 12.85 -4.50 -6.02
CA ALA A 28 13.69 -5.69 -6.08
C ALA A 28 13.53 -6.57 -4.84
N ALA A 29 13.03 -6.02 -3.75
CA ALA A 29 12.82 -6.76 -2.50
C ALA A 29 11.52 -7.58 -2.49
N ALA A 30 10.69 -7.48 -3.52
CA ALA A 30 9.45 -8.25 -3.58
C ALA A 30 9.75 -9.74 -3.71
N SER A 31 9.31 -10.53 -2.74
CA SER A 31 9.67 -11.95 -2.65
C SER A 31 8.49 -12.89 -2.87
N ALA A 32 7.26 -12.41 -2.79
CA ALA A 32 6.07 -13.22 -3.00
C ALA A 32 5.45 -12.90 -4.35
N PRO A 33 4.97 -13.93 -5.09
CA PRO A 33 4.32 -13.67 -6.37
C PRO A 33 2.98 -12.96 -6.16
N ASP A 34 2.72 -12.00 -7.04
CA ASP A 34 1.45 -11.31 -7.09
C ASP A 34 0.56 -12.03 -8.09
N THR A 35 -0.56 -12.58 -7.63
CA THR A 35 -1.51 -13.26 -8.50
C THR A 35 -2.90 -12.67 -8.32
N PRO A 36 -3.77 -12.78 -9.35
CA PRO A 36 -5.16 -12.35 -9.20
C PRO A 36 -5.86 -13.03 -8.04
N GLU A 37 -5.58 -14.32 -7.80
CA GLU A 37 -6.17 -15.07 -6.71
C GLU A 37 -5.76 -14.54 -5.34
N THR A 38 -4.50 -14.14 -5.20
CA THR A 38 -4.01 -13.57 -3.94
C THR A 38 -4.69 -12.23 -3.65
N VAL A 39 -4.81 -11.38 -4.67
CA VAL A 39 -5.47 -10.08 -4.50
C VAL A 39 -6.96 -10.26 -4.21
N ALA A 40 -7.62 -11.19 -4.92
CA ALA A 40 -9.03 -11.48 -4.70
C ALA A 40 -9.27 -11.96 -3.25
N ARG A 41 -8.36 -12.78 -2.73
CA ARG A 41 -8.45 -13.26 -1.35
C ARG A 41 -8.31 -12.10 -0.36
N LEU A 42 -7.37 -11.19 -0.62
CA LEU A 42 -7.22 -10.00 0.22
C LEU A 42 -8.51 -9.18 0.25
N LEU A 43 -9.11 -8.93 -0.90
CA LEU A 43 -10.36 -8.17 -0.98
C LEU A 43 -11.51 -8.85 -0.24
N ALA A 44 -11.55 -10.19 -0.28
CA ALA A 44 -12.61 -10.95 0.37
C ALA A 44 -12.43 -11.00 1.89
N THR A 45 -11.19 -11.15 2.36
CA THR A 45 -10.93 -11.31 3.80
C THR A 45 -10.76 -9.99 4.53
N SER A 46 -10.35 -8.95 3.85
CA SER A 46 -10.08 -7.64 4.45
C SER A 46 -10.61 -6.52 3.55
N PRO A 47 -11.94 -6.39 3.42
CA PRO A 47 -12.51 -5.33 2.57
C PRO A 47 -12.02 -3.95 3.00
N GLY A 48 -11.68 -3.13 2.04
CA GLY A 48 -11.17 -1.78 2.30
C GLY A 48 -9.69 -1.68 2.58
N SER A 49 -8.97 -2.80 2.70
CA SER A 49 -7.54 -2.77 3.02
C SER A 49 -6.66 -2.42 1.83
N LEU A 50 -7.10 -2.70 0.62
CA LEU A 50 -6.36 -2.32 -0.58
C LEU A 50 -6.90 -0.98 -1.07
N LEU A 51 -6.04 0.04 -1.05
CA LEU A 51 -6.38 1.38 -1.46
C LEU A 51 -5.71 1.68 -2.79
N VAL A 52 -6.42 2.37 -3.67
CA VAL A 52 -5.90 2.75 -4.98
C VAL A 52 -6.08 4.25 -5.19
N ALA A 53 -5.17 4.84 -5.94
CA ALA A 53 -5.23 6.24 -6.35
C ALA A 53 -5.51 6.31 -7.85
N GLU A 54 -6.50 7.10 -8.22
CA GLU A 54 -6.87 7.33 -9.61
C GLU A 54 -6.41 8.72 -10.05
N ARG A 55 -6.03 8.83 -11.31
CA ARG A 55 -5.68 10.13 -11.92
C ARG A 55 -6.16 10.16 -13.36
N GLY A 56 -6.44 11.37 -13.82
CA GLY A 56 -6.86 11.60 -15.19
C GLY A 56 -8.33 11.36 -15.41
N ALA A 57 -8.80 11.74 -16.60
CA ALA A 57 -10.22 11.63 -16.96
C ALA A 57 -10.67 10.18 -17.13
N ASP A 58 -9.74 9.28 -17.44
CA ASP A 58 -10.02 7.86 -17.61
C ASP A 58 -10.00 7.08 -16.29
N GLY A 59 -9.67 7.72 -15.18
CA GLY A 59 -9.61 7.05 -13.88
C GLY A 59 -8.51 6.02 -13.76
N ALA A 60 -7.41 6.19 -14.48
CA ALA A 60 -6.31 5.23 -14.43
C ALA A 60 -5.75 5.09 -13.01
N ILE A 61 -5.49 3.85 -12.60
CA ILE A 61 -4.89 3.58 -11.30
C ILE A 61 -3.38 3.80 -11.40
N VAL A 62 -2.90 4.75 -10.62
CA VAL A 62 -1.50 5.17 -10.64
C VAL A 62 -0.81 4.97 -9.30
N GLY A 63 -1.52 4.50 -8.30
CA GLY A 63 -0.95 4.20 -6.99
C GLY A 63 -1.78 3.17 -6.25
N ALA A 64 -1.14 2.45 -5.34
CA ALA A 64 -1.81 1.45 -4.50
C ALA A 64 -1.05 1.27 -3.18
N LEU A 65 -1.80 0.86 -2.16
CA LEU A 65 -1.25 0.58 -0.83
C LEU A 65 -2.13 -0.45 -0.15
N ILE A 66 -1.52 -1.40 0.54
CA ILE A 66 -2.25 -2.31 1.42
C ILE A 66 -2.13 -1.79 2.85
N ALA A 67 -3.27 -1.55 3.49
CA ALA A 67 -3.38 -1.17 4.89
C ALA A 67 -4.13 -2.27 5.62
N ALA A 68 -3.40 -3.23 6.17
CA ALA A 68 -3.95 -4.46 6.72
C ALA A 68 -4.15 -4.36 8.23
N TRP A 69 -5.27 -4.91 8.70
CA TRP A 69 -5.64 -4.97 10.10
C TRP A 69 -5.93 -6.42 10.48
N ASP A 70 -5.25 -6.92 11.50
CA ASP A 70 -5.45 -8.30 11.97
C ASP A 70 -6.27 -8.38 13.27
N GLY A 71 -6.85 -7.28 13.68
CA GLY A 71 -7.56 -7.18 14.97
C GLY A 71 -6.67 -6.68 16.09
N TRP A 72 -5.39 -6.58 15.86
CA TRP A 72 -4.41 -6.16 16.85
C TRP A 72 -3.47 -5.09 16.30
N ARG A 73 -2.90 -5.33 15.10
CA ARG A 73 -1.90 -4.46 14.50
C ARG A 73 -2.33 -3.95 13.15
N GLY A 74 -2.02 -2.68 12.91
CA GLY A 74 -2.15 -2.10 11.59
C GLY A 74 -0.81 -2.13 10.88
N ASN A 75 -0.78 -2.68 9.68
CA ASN A 75 0.44 -2.79 8.87
C ASN A 75 0.19 -2.26 7.49
N MET A 76 1.12 -1.46 7.00
CA MET A 76 1.08 -0.97 5.62
C MET A 76 2.22 -1.59 4.83
N TYR A 77 1.92 -2.02 3.60
CA TYR A 77 2.92 -2.58 2.71
C TYR A 77 2.43 -2.51 1.27
N ARG A 78 3.29 -2.85 0.34
CA ARG A 78 3.00 -2.81 -1.09
C ARG A 78 2.60 -1.42 -1.58
N LEU A 79 3.19 -0.38 -0.98
CA LEU A 79 3.02 0.96 -1.51
C LEU A 79 3.73 1.07 -2.86
N ALA A 80 2.99 1.47 -3.87
CA ALA A 80 3.52 1.65 -5.20
C ALA A 80 2.89 2.86 -5.85
N VAL A 81 3.70 3.63 -6.58
CA VAL A 81 3.24 4.75 -7.40
C VAL A 81 3.84 4.59 -8.77
N ASP A 82 3.02 4.75 -9.80
CA ASP A 82 3.47 4.70 -11.18
C ASP A 82 4.67 5.66 -11.35
N PRO A 83 5.79 5.20 -11.93
CA PRO A 83 6.96 6.05 -12.10
C PRO A 83 6.67 7.38 -12.81
N ALA A 84 5.71 7.40 -13.72
CA ALA A 84 5.32 8.61 -14.44
C ALA A 84 4.58 9.62 -13.56
N HIS A 85 4.14 9.21 -12.37
CA HIS A 85 3.33 10.04 -11.47
C HIS A 85 4.02 10.29 -10.13
N ARG A 86 5.31 10.02 -10.03
CA ARG A 86 6.06 10.26 -8.79
C ARG A 86 6.19 11.76 -8.51
N ARG A 87 6.39 12.10 -7.24
CA ARG A 87 6.54 13.47 -6.75
C ARG A 87 5.29 14.33 -6.96
N THR A 88 4.12 13.71 -6.99
CA THR A 88 2.83 14.40 -7.14
C THR A 88 1.96 14.30 -5.89
N GLY A 89 2.51 13.78 -4.77
CA GLY A 89 1.77 13.65 -3.52
C GLY A 89 0.89 12.41 -3.41
N ILE A 90 0.90 11.54 -4.41
CA ILE A 90 0.05 10.33 -4.44
C ILE A 90 0.41 9.39 -3.30
N ALA A 91 1.70 9.14 -3.08
CA ALA A 91 2.14 8.22 -2.05
C ALA A 91 1.71 8.70 -0.66
N LEU A 92 1.88 9.98 -0.37
CA LEU A 92 1.46 10.53 0.91
C LEU A 92 -0.07 10.46 1.08
N ALA A 93 -0.82 10.73 0.02
CA ALA A 93 -2.28 10.62 0.06
C ALA A 93 -2.72 9.19 0.38
N LEU A 94 -2.07 8.19 -0.22
CA LEU A 94 -2.34 6.79 0.08
C LEU A 94 -2.02 6.45 1.53
N VAL A 95 -0.88 6.90 2.05
CA VAL A 95 -0.49 6.66 3.44
C VAL A 95 -1.53 7.27 4.38
N ARG A 96 -1.94 8.51 4.14
CA ARG A 96 -2.94 9.16 4.99
C ARG A 96 -4.30 8.46 4.94
N ALA A 97 -4.71 8.00 3.75
CA ALA A 97 -5.93 7.21 3.62
C ALA A 97 -5.83 5.88 4.39
N GLY A 98 -4.68 5.22 4.31
CA GLY A 98 -4.42 4.00 5.07
C GLY A 98 -4.50 4.23 6.57
N GLU A 99 -3.92 5.34 7.05
CA GLU A 99 -4.01 5.71 8.47
C GLU A 99 -5.46 5.89 8.91
N ARG A 100 -6.25 6.60 8.11
CA ARG A 100 -7.67 6.80 8.43
C ARG A 100 -8.44 5.48 8.47
N HIS A 101 -8.18 4.60 7.50
CA HIS A 101 -8.80 3.28 7.47
C HIS A 101 -8.45 2.47 8.71
N LEU A 102 -7.18 2.40 9.05
CA LEU A 102 -6.72 1.63 10.20
C LEU A 102 -7.20 2.23 11.53
N ALA A 103 -7.19 3.55 11.65
CA ALA A 103 -7.69 4.22 12.85
C ALA A 103 -9.18 3.93 13.07
N ALA A 104 -9.97 3.91 11.99
CA ALA A 104 -11.39 3.57 12.08
C ALA A 104 -11.63 2.14 12.54
N LEU A 105 -10.69 1.22 12.29
CA LEU A 105 -10.76 -0.16 12.76
C LEU A 105 -10.24 -0.34 14.19
N GLY A 106 -9.62 0.69 14.77
CA GLY A 106 -9.13 0.65 16.14
C GLY A 106 -7.61 0.67 16.29
N ALA A 107 -6.87 0.82 15.21
CA ALA A 107 -5.42 0.86 15.28
C ALA A 107 -4.95 2.12 16.02
N ARG A 108 -4.02 1.94 16.95
CA ARG A 108 -3.40 3.05 17.68
C ARG A 108 -1.96 3.27 17.26
N ARG A 109 -1.42 2.33 16.50
CA ARG A 109 -0.08 2.37 15.98
C ARG A 109 -0.06 1.66 14.64
N VAL A 110 0.68 2.20 13.70
CA VAL A 110 0.79 1.65 12.36
C VAL A 110 2.25 1.34 12.08
N THR A 111 2.50 0.17 11.51
CA THR A 111 3.82 -0.26 11.07
C THR A 111 3.85 -0.27 9.56
N ALA A 112 4.96 0.18 8.98
CA ALA A 112 5.17 0.11 7.54
C ALA A 112 6.36 -0.80 7.25
N LEU A 113 6.21 -1.68 6.25
CA LEU A 113 7.31 -2.50 5.77
C LEU A 113 7.96 -1.78 4.59
N VAL A 114 9.20 -1.35 4.78
CA VAL A 114 9.91 -0.50 3.84
C VAL A 114 11.26 -1.17 3.52
N ALA A 115 11.54 -1.34 2.23
CA ALA A 115 12.85 -1.85 1.82
C ALA A 115 13.90 -0.80 2.17
N HIS A 116 14.82 -1.14 3.06
CA HIS A 116 15.78 -0.17 3.60
C HIS A 116 16.81 0.30 2.57
N ASP A 117 16.95 -0.40 1.46
CA ASP A 117 17.85 -0.04 0.37
C ASP A 117 17.17 0.78 -0.74
N GLU A 118 15.93 1.21 -0.51
CA GLU A 118 15.17 2.04 -1.46
C GLU A 118 15.10 3.47 -0.91
N PRO A 119 16.02 4.37 -1.31
CA PRO A 119 16.09 5.71 -0.71
C PRO A 119 14.80 6.52 -0.84
N ASP A 120 14.12 6.41 -1.98
CA ASP A 120 12.87 7.15 -2.20
C ASP A 120 11.76 6.69 -1.24
N ALA A 121 11.68 5.37 -1.01
CA ALA A 121 10.71 4.81 -0.07
C ALA A 121 11.04 5.24 1.36
N VAL A 122 12.30 5.12 1.76
CA VAL A 122 12.73 5.52 3.10
C VAL A 122 12.43 7.01 3.33
N GLY A 123 12.75 7.85 2.35
CA GLY A 123 12.49 9.29 2.43
C GLY A 123 11.01 9.62 2.56
N LEU A 124 10.17 8.93 1.80
CA LEU A 124 8.73 9.13 1.88
C LEU A 124 8.19 8.82 3.27
N TRP A 125 8.52 7.65 3.81
CA TRP A 125 8.01 7.25 5.11
C TRP A 125 8.50 8.17 6.21
N ALA A 126 9.75 8.61 6.16
CA ALA A 126 10.28 9.59 7.10
C ALA A 126 9.51 10.92 6.98
N ALA A 127 9.25 11.39 5.76
CA ALA A 127 8.49 12.61 5.53
C ALA A 127 7.04 12.48 6.01
N ALA A 128 6.49 11.27 5.97
CA ALA A 128 5.14 10.99 6.46
C ALA A 128 5.07 10.92 8.00
N GLY A 129 6.21 11.01 8.69
CA GLY A 129 6.25 10.98 10.15
C GLY A 129 6.58 9.63 10.75
N TYR A 130 7.01 8.68 9.94
CA TYR A 130 7.37 7.35 10.41
C TYR A 130 8.86 7.30 10.74
N ALA A 131 9.17 6.64 11.85
CA ALA A 131 10.56 6.46 12.28
C ALA A 131 10.92 4.98 12.20
N ARG A 132 12.13 4.71 11.75
CA ARG A 132 12.64 3.34 11.73
C ARG A 132 12.76 2.80 13.15
N ASP A 133 12.25 1.59 13.37
CA ASP A 133 12.37 0.90 14.64
C ASP A 133 13.62 0.03 14.59
N ALA A 134 14.72 0.55 15.14
CA ALA A 134 16.01 -0.12 15.10
C ALA A 134 16.09 -1.33 16.05
N ASP A 135 15.15 -1.45 16.99
CA ASP A 135 15.13 -2.54 17.96
C ASP A 135 14.47 -3.81 17.42
N ILE A 136 13.82 -3.73 16.27
CA ILE A 136 13.02 -4.82 15.72
C ILE A 136 13.61 -5.26 14.38
N ALA A 137 13.78 -6.56 14.22
CA ALA A 137 14.17 -7.14 12.94
C ALA A 137 13.07 -8.04 12.44
N ARG A 138 12.94 -8.14 11.12
CA ARG A 138 11.98 -9.00 10.48
C ARG A 138 12.63 -10.35 10.18
N PHE A 139 12.04 -11.41 10.70
CA PHE A 139 12.45 -12.79 10.42
C PHE A 139 11.44 -13.39 9.48
N VAL A 140 11.88 -13.99 8.39
CA VAL A 140 10.98 -14.52 7.36
C VAL A 140 11.32 -15.95 7.00
N ARG A 141 10.30 -16.71 6.63
CA ARG A 141 10.44 -18.07 6.11
C ARG A 141 9.32 -18.31 5.11
N ASN A 142 9.64 -18.86 3.97
CA ASN A 142 8.63 -19.26 3.02
C ASN A 142 7.96 -20.56 3.47
N LEU A 143 6.65 -20.61 3.34
CA LEU A 143 5.88 -21.82 3.58
C LEU A 143 5.53 -22.44 2.22
N GLU A 144 5.78 -23.72 2.08
CA GLU A 144 5.54 -24.45 0.84
C GLU A 144 4.06 -24.62 0.54
#